data_d66e05add569bca9cffee07b9c1c6155
#
_entry.id   d66e05add569bca9cffee07b9c1c6155
#
_cell.length_a   1.000
_cell.length_b   1.000
_cell.length_c   1.000
_cell.angle_alpha   90.00
_cell.angle_beta   90.00
_cell.angle_gamma   90.00
#
_symmetry.space_group_name_H-M   'P 1'
#
loop_
_entity.id
_entity.type
_entity.pdbx_description
1 polymer ?
#
loop_
_entity_poly.entity_id
_entity_poly.type
_entity_poly.pdbx_seq_one_letter_code
_entity_poly.pdbx_strand_id
1 'polypeptide(L)'
;MKNRDVESEAAGRKSNIETDKQNISFLYLSEEDMIDAGVLHPGRCVDVMEETMGLMEDGDFLMGGPYNDAHGLMLYFPKKSPIENFPVNNARDRRFIAMPAYLGGRFHVAGEKWYGSNGNNRSIGLPRSILMMMLNDVETGKPLAYMSGNLLSSMRTGAMPGLAAKLLARDDSKVLTLVGPGVICRSSLRAIMSQRFDIETIKIKGSSPTSANAIKMKEYIEENYPQVKNIVLCRDMEEALKDADIITEAVSCKEGEWPEYKREWLKPGALVISTSTFNMEHKSIVDLKKVIDNYGMYENYAEEDNVGYDAEGNRLHTGCMGEDFVYMVQDGLIERDSLTTFGEIIRGKKPGRESDDEIILVSIEGMPTEDVAWAYECYTYALVHDIGTKLKVWDRPYAF
;
A
#
# COMPACT_ATOMS: atom_id res chain seq x y z
N MET A 1 42.22 0.84 54.14
CA MET A 1 41.90 -0.27 53.21
C MET A 1 40.42 -0.33 52.78
N LYS A 2 39.59 0.70 53.04
CA LYS A 2 38.12 0.69 52.65
C LYS A 2 37.72 1.64 51.50
N ASN A 3 38.62 2.53 51.03
CA ASN A 3 38.26 3.47 49.95
C ASN A 3 38.71 3.02 48.54
N ARG A 4 39.58 2.03 48.40
CA ARG A 4 39.97 1.56 47.05
C ARG A 4 38.96 0.62 46.39
N ASP A 5 38.18 -0.12 47.19
CA ASP A 5 37.21 -1.10 46.64
C ASP A 5 35.94 -0.45 46.14
N VAL A 6 35.54 0.73 46.74
CA VAL A 6 34.37 1.48 46.33
C VAL A 6 34.59 2.23 44.99
N GLU A 7 35.81 2.77 44.80
CA GLU A 7 36.18 3.43 43.55
C GLU A 7 36.31 2.43 42.36
N SER A 8 36.77 1.21 42.63
CA SER A 8 36.88 0.16 41.60
C SER A 8 35.49 -0.39 41.19
N GLU A 9 34.55 -0.55 42.13
CA GLU A 9 33.18 -0.92 41.82
C GLU A 9 32.40 0.19 41.09
N ALA A 10 32.62 1.48 41.45
CA ALA A 10 32.02 2.58 40.77
C ALA A 10 32.59 2.79 39.37
N ALA A 11 33.89 2.57 39.18
CA ALA A 11 34.52 2.62 37.86
C ALA A 11 34.08 1.43 36.98
N GLY A 12 33.97 0.22 37.57
CA GLY A 12 33.44 -0.95 36.88
C GLY A 12 31.98 -0.80 36.46
N ARG A 13 31.11 -0.20 37.33
CA ARG A 13 29.72 0.13 36.96
C ARG A 13 29.61 1.22 35.89
N LYS A 14 30.44 2.26 35.97
CA LYS A 14 30.48 3.29 34.91
C LYS A 14 30.97 2.72 33.57
N SER A 15 31.99 1.87 33.55
CA SER A 15 32.47 1.24 32.30
C SER A 15 31.45 0.28 31.71
N ASN A 16 30.68 -0.45 32.52
CA ASN A 16 29.60 -1.32 32.04
C ASN A 16 28.40 -0.53 31.49
N ILE A 17 28.08 0.61 32.08
CA ILE A 17 26.99 1.48 31.57
C ILE A 17 27.39 2.18 30.25
N GLU A 18 28.67 2.59 30.10
CA GLU A 18 29.18 3.17 28.85
C GLU A 18 29.34 2.10 27.75
N THR A 19 29.77 0.87 28.09
CA THR A 19 29.85 -0.23 27.11
C THR A 19 28.49 -0.68 26.62
N ASP A 20 27.45 -0.63 27.45
CA ASP A 20 26.07 -0.99 27.04
C ASP A 20 25.47 0.03 26.07
N LYS A 21 25.87 1.32 26.16
CA LYS A 21 25.43 2.36 25.22
C LYS A 21 26.03 2.28 23.83
N GLN A 22 27.16 1.60 23.66
CA GLN A 22 27.84 1.45 22.37
C GLN A 22 27.44 0.18 21.61
N ASN A 23 26.82 -0.78 22.29
CA ASN A 23 26.33 -2.00 21.67
C ASN A 23 25.11 -1.67 20.82
N ILE A 24 25.14 -2.05 19.54
CA ILE A 24 24.01 -1.93 18.62
C ILE A 24 23.61 -3.31 18.14
N SER A 25 22.32 -3.58 18.29
CA SER A 25 21.63 -4.75 17.77
C SER A 25 20.26 -4.36 17.27
N PHE A 26 19.70 -5.19 16.41
CA PHE A 26 18.34 -5.02 15.86
C PHE A 26 17.60 -6.36 15.88
N LEU A 27 16.28 -6.31 15.75
CA LEU A 27 15.45 -7.50 15.64
C LEU A 27 15.30 -7.90 14.17
N TYR A 28 15.65 -9.14 13.84
CA TYR A 28 15.33 -9.73 12.54
C TYR A 28 14.02 -10.50 12.64
N LEU A 29 13.09 -10.25 11.70
CA LEU A 29 11.81 -10.96 11.59
C LEU A 29 11.72 -11.64 10.21
N SER A 30 11.71 -12.97 10.21
CA SER A 30 11.43 -13.79 9.03
C SER A 30 9.95 -13.63 8.60
N GLU A 31 9.53 -14.27 7.51
CA GLU A 31 8.12 -14.24 7.12
C GLU A 31 7.24 -14.95 8.14
N GLU A 32 7.71 -16.05 8.72
CA GLU A 32 7.05 -16.79 9.80
C GLU A 32 6.92 -15.93 11.05
N ASP A 33 8.00 -15.24 11.47
CA ASP A 33 7.96 -14.32 12.60
C ASP A 33 6.96 -13.18 12.36
N MET A 34 6.85 -12.67 11.12
CA MET A 34 5.89 -11.64 10.75
C MET A 34 4.43 -12.16 10.84
N ILE A 35 4.19 -13.44 10.49
CA ILE A 35 2.88 -14.07 10.66
C ILE A 35 2.52 -14.16 12.14
N ASP A 36 3.45 -14.62 12.97
CA ASP A 36 3.28 -14.73 14.42
C ASP A 36 3.12 -13.34 15.08
N ALA A 37 3.76 -12.31 14.53
CA ALA A 37 3.58 -10.91 14.93
C ALA A 37 2.24 -10.30 14.44
N GLY A 38 1.41 -11.06 13.75
CA GLY A 38 0.07 -10.66 13.36
C GLY A 38 0.00 -9.82 12.07
N VAL A 39 1.00 -9.89 11.20
CA VAL A 39 1.02 -9.15 9.91
C VAL A 39 -0.23 -9.41 9.06
N LEU A 40 -0.88 -10.56 9.23
CA LEU A 40 -2.07 -10.96 8.49
C LEU A 40 -3.40 -10.47 9.12
N HIS A 41 -3.39 -9.64 10.16
CA HIS A 41 -4.62 -9.19 10.83
C HIS A 41 -5.26 -7.99 10.10
N PRO A 42 -6.33 -8.19 9.29
CA PRO A 42 -6.83 -7.16 8.39
C PRO A 42 -7.44 -5.95 9.13
N GLY A 43 -8.27 -6.18 10.15
CA GLY A 43 -8.93 -5.10 10.88
C GLY A 43 -7.94 -4.18 11.58
N ARG A 44 -6.94 -4.74 12.27
CA ARG A 44 -5.87 -3.95 12.90
C ARG A 44 -5.07 -3.15 11.88
N CYS A 45 -4.79 -3.76 10.71
CA CYS A 45 -4.08 -3.05 9.64
C CYS A 45 -4.91 -1.86 9.12
N VAL A 46 -6.23 -2.01 8.96
CA VAL A 46 -7.13 -0.90 8.59
C VAL A 46 -7.10 0.24 9.63
N ASP A 47 -7.15 -0.10 10.92
CA ASP A 47 -7.10 0.92 11.98
C ASP A 47 -5.75 1.67 11.99
N VAL A 48 -4.65 0.98 11.72
CA VAL A 48 -3.31 1.60 11.57
C VAL A 48 -3.25 2.50 10.34
N MET A 49 -3.85 2.10 9.21
CA MET A 49 -3.93 2.95 8.02
C MET A 49 -4.76 4.22 8.29
N GLU A 50 -5.87 4.10 9.00
CA GLU A 50 -6.69 5.25 9.39
C GLU A 50 -5.88 6.26 10.24
N GLU A 51 -5.14 5.78 11.23
CA GLU A 51 -4.25 6.62 12.04
C GLU A 51 -3.16 7.26 11.19
N THR A 52 -2.55 6.50 10.28
CA THR A 52 -1.50 6.98 9.37
C THR A 52 -2.01 8.11 8.49
N MET A 53 -3.19 7.94 7.84
CA MET A 53 -3.79 9.00 7.02
C MET A 53 -4.11 10.25 7.84
N GLY A 54 -4.53 10.08 9.09
CA GLY A 54 -4.75 11.20 10.00
C GLY A 54 -3.47 11.97 10.33
N LEU A 55 -2.36 11.27 10.62
CA LEU A 55 -1.05 11.90 10.86
C LEU A 55 -0.51 12.61 9.61
N MET A 56 -0.73 12.04 8.44
CA MET A 56 -0.37 12.66 7.17
C MET A 56 -1.14 13.97 6.95
N GLU A 57 -2.42 14.01 7.27
CA GLU A 57 -3.23 15.24 7.20
C GLU A 57 -2.78 16.30 8.21
N ASP A 58 -2.24 15.87 9.35
CA ASP A 58 -1.65 16.78 10.37
C ASP A 58 -0.25 17.26 9.95
N GLY A 59 0.34 16.73 8.87
CA GLY A 59 1.68 17.04 8.39
C GLY A 59 2.81 16.39 9.21
N ASP A 60 2.49 15.39 10.05
CA ASP A 60 3.48 14.69 10.91
C ASP A 60 4.07 13.46 10.21
N PHE A 61 4.59 13.67 9.01
CA PHE A 61 5.25 12.67 8.20
C PHE A 61 6.27 13.29 7.24
N LEU A 62 7.18 12.46 6.71
CA LEU A 62 8.04 12.76 5.58
C LEU A 62 8.19 11.51 4.72
N MET A 63 8.15 11.67 3.41
CA MET A 63 8.55 10.64 2.45
C MET A 63 9.82 11.09 1.70
N GLY A 64 10.36 10.26 0.84
CA GLY A 64 11.53 10.62 0.04
C GLY A 64 11.24 11.72 -1.00
N GLY A 65 12.27 12.04 -1.79
CA GLY A 65 12.16 13.03 -2.87
C GLY A 65 12.35 14.48 -2.43
N PRO A 66 12.39 15.42 -3.39
CA PRO A 66 12.71 16.82 -3.12
C PRO A 66 11.64 17.58 -2.33
N TYR A 67 10.40 17.10 -2.37
CA TYR A 67 9.25 17.70 -1.69
C TYR A 67 8.76 16.90 -0.49
N ASN A 68 9.45 15.81 -0.13
CA ASN A 68 9.11 14.88 0.96
C ASN A 68 7.77 14.14 0.77
N ASP A 69 7.31 14.02 -0.48
CA ASP A 69 6.03 13.41 -0.86
C ASP A 69 6.18 12.28 -1.90
N ALA A 70 7.40 11.94 -2.33
CA ALA A 70 7.60 10.95 -3.38
C ALA A 70 7.28 9.53 -2.89
N HIS A 71 6.67 8.72 -3.77
CA HIS A 71 6.44 7.29 -3.54
C HIS A 71 7.73 6.53 -3.23
N GLY A 72 8.83 6.87 -3.92
CA GLY A 72 10.14 6.27 -3.75
C GLY A 72 11.09 6.60 -4.90
N LEU A 73 12.37 6.26 -4.69
CA LEU A 73 13.39 6.43 -5.72
C LEU A 73 13.52 5.14 -6.53
N MET A 74 13.27 5.23 -7.82
CA MET A 74 13.29 4.10 -8.74
C MET A 74 14.67 3.87 -9.37
N LEU A 75 15.11 2.61 -9.42
CA LEU A 75 16.26 2.18 -10.20
C LEU A 75 15.77 1.31 -11.36
N TYR A 76 15.73 1.89 -12.57
CA TYR A 76 15.36 1.20 -13.78
C TYR A 76 16.57 0.70 -14.55
N PHE A 77 16.45 -0.50 -15.13
CA PHE A 77 17.45 -1.00 -16.07
C PHE A 77 17.13 -0.54 -17.50
N PRO A 78 18.15 -0.21 -18.31
CA PRO A 78 17.92 0.19 -19.70
C PRO A 78 17.41 -0.98 -20.55
N LYS A 79 16.68 -0.70 -21.62
CA LYS A 79 16.22 -1.72 -22.58
C LYS A 79 17.38 -2.43 -23.29
N LYS A 80 18.52 -1.76 -23.46
CA LYS A 80 19.74 -2.27 -24.10
C LYS A 80 20.98 -1.68 -23.44
N SER A 81 22.09 -2.42 -23.44
CA SER A 81 23.41 -1.94 -23.00
C SER A 81 24.51 -2.43 -23.94
N PRO A 82 25.51 -1.62 -24.22
CA PRO A 82 26.72 -2.05 -24.95
C PRO A 82 27.70 -2.83 -24.07
N ILE A 83 27.47 -2.84 -22.74
CA ILE A 83 28.33 -3.54 -21.78
C ILE A 83 27.86 -5.00 -21.70
N GLU A 84 28.78 -5.92 -21.92
CA GLU A 84 28.52 -7.36 -21.80
C GLU A 84 28.02 -7.70 -20.39
N ASN A 85 26.96 -8.52 -20.30
CA ASN A 85 26.32 -8.93 -19.04
C ASN A 85 25.71 -7.79 -18.20
N PHE A 86 25.61 -6.57 -18.73
CA PHE A 86 24.90 -5.49 -18.03
C PHE A 86 23.43 -5.84 -17.89
N PRO A 87 22.82 -5.65 -16.69
CA PRO A 87 21.41 -5.93 -16.50
C PRO A 87 20.55 -5.07 -17.41
N VAL A 88 19.66 -5.69 -18.18
CA VAL A 88 18.73 -4.97 -19.06
C VAL A 88 17.30 -5.24 -18.64
N ASN A 89 16.39 -4.31 -18.96
CA ASN A 89 14.95 -4.47 -18.73
C ASN A 89 14.38 -5.41 -19.81
N ASN A 90 14.57 -6.72 -19.61
CA ASN A 90 14.11 -7.80 -20.48
C ASN A 90 12.89 -8.55 -19.91
N ALA A 91 12.31 -8.03 -18.84
CA ALA A 91 11.13 -8.57 -18.19
C ALA A 91 10.23 -7.44 -17.74
N ARG A 92 8.93 -7.73 -17.66
CA ARG A 92 7.99 -6.78 -17.07
C ARG A 92 8.39 -6.47 -15.63
N ASP A 93 8.34 -5.19 -15.27
CA ASP A 93 8.54 -4.73 -13.90
C ASP A 93 9.90 -5.15 -13.30
N ARG A 94 10.97 -5.10 -14.11
CA ARG A 94 12.33 -5.33 -13.63
C ARG A 94 12.96 -4.03 -13.14
N ARG A 95 12.88 -3.83 -11.81
CA ARG A 95 13.34 -2.60 -11.15
C ARG A 95 13.67 -2.83 -9.68
N PHE A 96 14.33 -1.84 -9.08
CA PHE A 96 14.41 -1.69 -7.63
C PHE A 96 13.80 -0.35 -7.22
N ILE A 97 13.29 -0.27 -5.99
CA ILE A 97 12.74 0.96 -5.41
C ILE A 97 13.23 1.08 -3.96
N ALA A 98 13.78 2.25 -3.60
CA ALA A 98 13.97 2.67 -2.22
C ALA A 98 12.77 3.52 -1.80
N MET A 99 12.10 3.15 -0.73
CA MET A 99 10.88 3.80 -0.25
C MET A 99 11.04 4.23 1.21
N PRO A 100 11.81 5.31 1.47
CA PRO A 100 12.03 5.81 2.81
C PRO A 100 10.85 6.67 3.28
N ALA A 101 10.55 6.59 4.61
CA ALA A 101 9.61 7.51 5.26
C ALA A 101 9.94 7.70 6.74
N TYR A 102 9.49 8.83 7.27
CA TYR A 102 9.28 9.09 8.69
C TYR A 102 7.77 9.19 8.95
N LEU A 103 7.33 8.64 10.06
CA LEU A 103 5.98 8.80 10.56
C LEU A 103 6.02 9.18 12.04
N GLY A 104 5.30 10.24 12.40
CA GLY A 104 5.23 10.80 13.73
C GLY A 104 4.20 10.17 14.65
N GLY A 105 3.55 10.97 15.48
CA GLY A 105 2.60 10.51 16.48
C GLY A 105 3.19 9.45 17.41
N ARG A 106 2.43 8.39 17.71
CA ARG A 106 2.93 7.29 18.53
C ARG A 106 3.98 6.42 17.86
N PHE A 107 4.13 6.50 16.55
CA PHE A 107 5.13 5.74 15.80
C PHE A 107 6.52 6.33 16.00
N HIS A 108 6.69 7.62 15.76
CA HIS A 108 7.94 8.37 15.90
C HIS A 108 9.16 7.58 15.43
N VAL A 109 9.11 7.11 14.18
CA VAL A 109 10.04 6.15 13.60
C VAL A 109 10.32 6.47 12.14
N ALA A 110 11.56 6.26 11.72
CA ALA A 110 11.92 6.24 10.30
C ALA A 110 12.06 4.80 9.80
N GLY A 111 11.89 4.61 8.51
CA GLY A 111 12.08 3.28 7.92
C GLY A 111 12.20 3.33 6.41
N GLU A 112 12.53 2.20 5.84
CA GLU A 112 12.68 2.03 4.40
C GLU A 112 12.19 0.65 3.97
N LYS A 113 11.38 0.61 2.93
CA LYS A 113 11.12 -0.60 2.18
C LYS A 113 12.04 -0.67 0.96
N TRP A 114 12.94 -1.66 0.94
CA TRP A 114 13.71 -2.01 -0.24
C TRP A 114 12.95 -3.04 -1.06
N TYR A 115 12.60 -2.65 -2.29
CA TYR A 115 11.73 -3.40 -3.17
C TYR A 115 12.50 -3.85 -4.41
N GLY A 116 12.69 -5.15 -4.62
CA GLY A 116 13.21 -5.71 -5.86
C GLY A 116 12.12 -6.46 -6.61
N SER A 117 11.94 -6.19 -7.92
CA SER A 117 10.97 -6.91 -8.73
C SER A 117 11.50 -7.35 -10.09
N ASN A 118 10.97 -8.48 -10.56
CA ASN A 118 11.22 -9.04 -11.88
C ASN A 118 10.08 -9.99 -12.27
N GLY A 119 9.34 -9.66 -13.33
CA GLY A 119 8.22 -10.47 -13.81
C GLY A 119 8.60 -11.91 -14.17
N ASN A 120 9.87 -12.15 -14.55
CA ASN A 120 10.37 -13.48 -14.89
C ASN A 120 10.56 -14.41 -13.67
N ASN A 121 10.57 -13.89 -12.45
CA ASN A 121 10.72 -14.70 -11.23
C ASN A 121 9.71 -15.85 -11.14
N ARG A 122 8.50 -15.63 -11.64
CA ARG A 122 7.43 -16.63 -11.63
C ARG A 122 7.79 -17.89 -12.42
N SER A 123 8.61 -17.76 -13.48
CA SER A 123 9.05 -18.89 -14.29
C SER A 123 10.04 -19.82 -13.58
N ILE A 124 10.66 -19.34 -12.50
CA ILE A 124 11.60 -20.09 -11.66
C ILE A 124 11.06 -20.35 -10.25
N GLY A 125 9.74 -20.17 -10.04
CA GLY A 125 9.08 -20.47 -8.77
C GLY A 125 9.22 -19.39 -7.68
N LEU A 126 9.78 -18.21 -8.00
CA LEU A 126 9.88 -17.09 -7.07
C LEU A 126 8.70 -16.12 -7.22
N PRO A 127 8.33 -15.38 -6.16
CA PRO A 127 7.37 -14.29 -6.29
C PRO A 127 7.92 -13.21 -7.23
N ARG A 128 7.03 -12.46 -7.90
CA ARG A 128 7.42 -11.32 -8.77
C ARG A 128 8.33 -10.34 -8.04
N SER A 129 8.03 -10.08 -6.79
CA SER A 129 8.76 -9.11 -5.96
C SER A 129 9.22 -9.75 -4.66
N ILE A 130 10.40 -9.34 -4.21
CA ILE A 130 10.98 -9.72 -2.92
C ILE A 130 11.32 -8.42 -2.20
N LEU A 131 10.76 -8.24 -1.03
CA LEU A 131 10.80 -6.99 -0.29
C LEU A 131 11.38 -7.21 1.09
N MET A 132 12.17 -6.23 1.53
CA MET A 132 12.62 -6.14 2.91
C MET A 132 12.22 -4.77 3.47
N MET A 133 11.98 -4.73 4.78
CA MET A 133 11.64 -3.51 5.50
C MET A 133 12.62 -3.29 6.64
N MET A 134 13.12 -2.06 6.78
CA MET A 134 13.97 -1.64 7.88
C MET A 134 13.29 -0.53 8.68
N LEU A 135 13.41 -0.57 10.01
CA LEU A 135 13.00 0.50 10.91
C LEU A 135 14.21 1.04 11.67
N ASN A 136 14.24 2.36 11.86
CA ASN A 136 15.31 3.06 12.57
C ASN A 136 14.72 4.03 13.62
N ASP A 137 15.40 4.11 14.74
CA ASP A 137 15.19 5.15 15.74
C ASP A 137 15.60 6.51 15.16
N VAL A 138 14.69 7.46 15.19
CA VAL A 138 14.88 8.78 14.52
C VAL A 138 15.89 9.67 15.22
N GLU A 139 16.09 9.51 16.56
CA GLU A 139 16.98 10.34 17.32
C GLU A 139 18.45 9.93 17.16
N THR A 140 18.69 8.66 16.93
CA THR A 140 20.05 8.08 16.92
C THR A 140 20.46 7.46 15.59
N GLY A 141 19.49 7.20 14.70
CA GLY A 141 19.71 6.42 13.49
C GLY A 141 19.92 4.92 13.70
N LYS A 142 19.80 4.42 14.94
CA LYS A 142 20.01 2.98 15.25
C LYS A 142 18.97 2.14 14.51
N PRO A 143 19.37 0.99 13.91
CA PRO A 143 18.41 0.04 13.40
C PRO A 143 17.62 -0.57 14.58
N LEU A 144 16.30 -0.59 14.44
CA LEU A 144 15.36 -1.24 15.36
C LEU A 144 15.03 -2.64 14.89
N ALA A 145 14.68 -2.78 13.61
CA ALA A 145 14.32 -4.05 13.01
C ALA A 145 14.69 -4.12 11.53
N TYR A 146 14.91 -5.35 11.05
CA TYR A 146 14.98 -5.71 9.64
C TYR A 146 14.07 -6.91 9.40
N MET A 147 13.10 -6.81 8.51
CA MET A 147 12.02 -7.78 8.43
C MET A 147 11.59 -8.11 7.02
N SER A 148 10.96 -9.28 6.83
CA SER A 148 10.33 -9.69 5.58
C SER A 148 9.20 -8.73 5.23
N GLY A 149 9.23 -8.17 4.01
CA GLY A 149 8.29 -7.14 3.56
C GLY A 149 7.15 -7.62 2.66
N ASN A 150 7.16 -8.87 2.18
CA ASN A 150 6.17 -9.32 1.19
C ASN A 150 4.72 -9.33 1.72
N LEU A 151 4.48 -9.99 2.86
CA LEU A 151 3.16 -10.01 3.49
C LEU A 151 2.79 -8.63 4.03
N LEU A 152 3.73 -7.93 4.65
CA LEU A 152 3.56 -6.56 5.15
C LEU A 152 3.03 -5.64 4.04
N SER A 153 3.74 -5.57 2.92
CA SER A 153 3.37 -4.71 1.80
C SER A 153 2.02 -5.09 1.18
N SER A 154 1.73 -6.39 1.04
CA SER A 154 0.43 -6.82 0.51
C SER A 154 -0.74 -6.51 1.44
N MET A 155 -0.53 -6.63 2.75
CA MET A 155 -1.58 -6.38 3.75
C MET A 155 -1.88 -4.89 3.90
N ARG A 156 -0.85 -4.00 4.00
CA ARG A 156 -1.10 -2.56 4.10
C ARG A 156 -1.72 -2.00 2.80
N THR A 157 -1.31 -2.51 1.62
CA THR A 157 -1.94 -2.12 0.35
C THR A 157 -3.40 -2.55 0.29
N GLY A 158 -3.72 -3.77 0.75
CA GLY A 158 -5.11 -4.23 0.82
C GLY A 158 -5.92 -3.58 1.94
N ALA A 159 -5.28 -3.05 2.99
CA ALA A 159 -5.96 -2.38 4.09
C ALA A 159 -6.56 -1.03 3.68
N MET A 160 -5.95 -0.34 2.73
CA MET A 160 -6.48 0.94 2.21
C MET A 160 -7.85 0.80 1.52
N PRO A 161 -8.12 -0.22 0.64
CA PRO A 161 -9.48 -0.53 0.22
C PRO A 161 -10.44 -0.86 1.38
N GLY A 162 -9.96 -1.49 2.45
CA GLY A 162 -10.72 -1.70 3.67
C GLY A 162 -11.09 -0.38 4.36
N LEU A 163 -10.16 0.55 4.45
CA LEU A 163 -10.38 1.90 4.97
C LEU A 163 -11.37 2.68 4.11
N ALA A 164 -11.22 2.61 2.77
CA ALA A 164 -12.18 3.20 1.85
C ALA A 164 -13.60 2.65 2.07
N ALA A 165 -13.75 1.34 2.23
CA ALA A 165 -15.04 0.72 2.53
C ALA A 165 -15.59 1.14 3.90
N LYS A 166 -14.73 1.30 4.94
CA LYS A 166 -15.10 1.79 6.28
C LYS A 166 -15.69 3.20 6.22
N LEU A 167 -15.06 4.10 5.48
CA LEU A 167 -15.37 5.52 5.49
C LEU A 167 -16.41 5.93 4.43
N LEU A 168 -16.50 5.20 3.31
CA LEU A 168 -17.18 5.66 2.10
C LEU A 168 -18.26 4.72 1.58
N ALA A 169 -18.27 3.44 1.96
CA ALA A 169 -19.33 2.54 1.52
C ALA A 169 -20.65 2.87 2.19
N ARG A 170 -21.74 2.62 1.50
CA ARG A 170 -23.10 2.71 2.07
C ARG A 170 -23.27 1.65 3.14
N ASP A 171 -24.06 1.94 4.14
CA ASP A 171 -24.33 1.00 5.24
C ASP A 171 -25.08 -0.25 4.78
N ASP A 172 -25.92 -0.14 3.74
CA ASP A 172 -26.68 -1.24 3.17
C ASP A 172 -25.96 -1.99 2.04
N SER A 173 -24.65 -1.79 1.85
CA SER A 173 -23.84 -2.48 0.83
C SER A 173 -23.88 -3.99 1.01
N LYS A 174 -24.26 -4.73 -0.04
CA LYS A 174 -24.38 -6.20 -0.07
C LYS A 174 -23.56 -6.88 -1.14
N VAL A 175 -23.15 -6.16 -2.17
CA VAL A 175 -22.48 -6.69 -3.35
C VAL A 175 -21.07 -6.12 -3.48
N LEU A 176 -20.07 -6.99 -3.34
CA LEU A 176 -18.65 -6.67 -3.54
C LEU A 176 -18.18 -7.25 -4.87
N THR A 177 -17.53 -6.43 -5.70
CA THR A 177 -16.85 -6.89 -6.91
C THR A 177 -15.34 -6.83 -6.74
N LEU A 178 -14.68 -7.94 -7.11
CA LEU A 178 -13.23 -8.12 -7.10
C LEU A 178 -12.72 -8.17 -8.54
N VAL A 179 -11.98 -7.15 -8.98
CA VAL A 179 -11.39 -7.08 -10.32
C VAL A 179 -9.88 -7.32 -10.22
N GLY A 180 -9.38 -8.34 -10.93
CA GLY A 180 -7.98 -8.75 -10.84
C GLY A 180 -7.67 -9.61 -9.61
N PRO A 181 -8.20 -10.85 -9.49
CA PRO A 181 -8.15 -11.69 -8.29
C PRO A 181 -6.74 -12.23 -7.99
N GLY A 182 -5.79 -11.32 -7.75
CA GLY A 182 -4.40 -11.58 -7.35
C GLY A 182 -4.18 -11.44 -5.84
N VAL A 183 -2.90 -11.29 -5.45
CA VAL A 183 -2.49 -11.16 -4.03
C VAL A 183 -3.08 -9.91 -3.40
N ILE A 184 -2.96 -8.74 -4.05
CA ILE A 184 -3.49 -7.48 -3.52
C ILE A 184 -5.01 -7.54 -3.41
N CYS A 185 -5.71 -8.01 -4.44
CA CYS A 185 -7.16 -8.19 -4.40
C CYS A 185 -7.62 -9.11 -3.24
N ARG A 186 -6.84 -10.14 -2.91
CA ARG A 186 -7.12 -11.01 -1.73
C ARG A 186 -6.94 -10.25 -0.42
N SER A 187 -5.89 -9.44 -0.29
CA SER A 187 -5.69 -8.60 0.89
C SER A 187 -6.80 -7.54 1.01
N SER A 188 -7.22 -6.95 -0.12
CA SER A 188 -8.36 -6.02 -0.16
C SER A 188 -9.67 -6.70 0.27
N LEU A 189 -9.95 -7.91 -0.22
CA LEU A 189 -11.09 -8.70 0.22
C LEU A 189 -11.08 -8.89 1.74
N ARG A 190 -9.95 -9.33 2.31
CA ARG A 190 -9.84 -9.54 3.77
C ARG A 190 -10.13 -8.27 4.56
N ALA A 191 -9.57 -7.15 4.10
CA ALA A 191 -9.75 -5.86 4.77
C ALA A 191 -11.19 -5.33 4.62
N ILE A 192 -11.76 -5.37 3.43
CA ILE A 192 -13.17 -4.96 3.21
C ILE A 192 -14.11 -5.82 4.04
N MET A 193 -13.95 -7.14 4.02
CA MET A 193 -14.80 -8.06 4.80
C MET A 193 -14.63 -7.88 6.32
N SER A 194 -13.50 -7.35 6.79
CA SER A 194 -13.33 -7.00 8.22
C SER A 194 -14.10 -5.75 8.62
N GLN A 195 -14.50 -4.90 7.67
CA GLN A 195 -15.24 -3.65 7.89
C GLN A 195 -16.72 -3.77 7.49
N ARG A 196 -17.04 -4.66 6.56
CA ARG A 196 -18.38 -4.86 5.99
C ARG A 196 -18.79 -6.33 6.07
N PHE A 197 -19.22 -6.76 7.25
CA PHE A 197 -19.56 -8.16 7.54
C PHE A 197 -20.80 -8.66 6.82
N ASP A 198 -21.64 -7.78 6.35
CA ASP A 198 -22.95 -8.07 5.78
C ASP A 198 -22.95 -8.12 4.25
N ILE A 199 -21.79 -8.19 3.62
CA ILE A 199 -21.64 -8.52 2.19
C ILE A 199 -22.15 -9.94 1.96
N GLU A 200 -23.13 -10.09 1.06
CA GLU A 200 -23.82 -11.35 0.76
C GLU A 200 -23.47 -11.94 -0.60
N THR A 201 -23.02 -11.08 -1.53
CA THR A 201 -22.65 -11.49 -2.90
C THR A 201 -21.26 -10.97 -3.24
N ILE A 202 -20.40 -11.87 -3.73
CA ILE A 202 -19.09 -11.49 -4.25
C ILE A 202 -19.00 -11.86 -5.73
N LYS A 203 -18.71 -10.87 -6.56
CA LYS A 203 -18.43 -11.02 -7.99
C LYS A 203 -16.93 -11.01 -8.22
N ILE A 204 -16.45 -11.89 -9.06
CA ILE A 204 -15.02 -12.04 -9.35
C ILE A 204 -14.78 -11.87 -10.86
N LYS A 205 -14.02 -10.86 -11.24
CA LYS A 205 -13.59 -10.61 -12.62
C LYS A 205 -12.09 -10.89 -12.76
N GLY A 206 -11.77 -12.06 -13.29
CA GLY A 206 -10.44 -12.42 -13.74
C GLY A 206 -10.27 -12.19 -15.25
N SER A 207 -9.18 -12.70 -15.85
CA SER A 207 -8.99 -12.70 -17.31
C SER A 207 -10.05 -13.53 -18.02
N SER A 208 -10.58 -14.55 -17.36
CA SER A 208 -11.76 -15.33 -17.73
C SER A 208 -12.44 -15.90 -16.49
N PRO A 209 -13.71 -16.34 -16.55
CA PRO A 209 -14.38 -17.03 -15.44
C PRO A 209 -13.64 -18.31 -14.98
N THR A 210 -12.91 -18.96 -15.88
CA THR A 210 -12.16 -20.20 -15.61
C THR A 210 -10.66 -19.95 -15.35
N SER A 211 -10.22 -18.71 -15.21
CA SER A 211 -8.82 -18.42 -14.91
C SER A 211 -8.43 -18.97 -13.53
N ALA A 212 -7.21 -19.49 -13.41
CA ALA A 212 -6.74 -20.12 -12.18
C ALA A 212 -6.86 -19.21 -10.95
N ASN A 213 -6.61 -17.92 -11.10
CA ASN A 213 -6.74 -16.96 -10.00
C ASN A 213 -8.21 -16.72 -9.60
N ALA A 214 -9.14 -16.67 -10.56
CA ALA A 214 -10.57 -16.53 -10.27
C ALA A 214 -11.10 -17.76 -9.50
N ILE A 215 -10.72 -18.95 -9.93
CA ILE A 215 -11.10 -20.20 -9.23
C ILE A 215 -10.51 -20.25 -7.82
N LYS A 216 -9.20 -19.97 -7.64
CA LYS A 216 -8.57 -19.93 -6.32
C LYS A 216 -9.19 -18.87 -5.39
N MET A 217 -9.61 -17.74 -5.94
CA MET A 217 -10.30 -16.70 -5.16
C MET A 217 -11.67 -17.18 -4.72
N LYS A 218 -12.43 -17.85 -5.61
CA LYS A 218 -13.71 -18.44 -5.29
C LYS A 218 -13.58 -19.48 -4.16
N GLU A 219 -12.66 -20.43 -4.29
CA GLU A 219 -12.37 -21.45 -3.27
C GLU A 219 -12.01 -20.81 -1.93
N TYR A 220 -11.16 -19.76 -1.94
CA TYR A 220 -10.79 -19.04 -0.74
C TYR A 220 -11.99 -18.37 -0.07
N ILE A 221 -12.92 -17.79 -0.84
CA ILE A 221 -14.14 -17.17 -0.30
C ILE A 221 -15.05 -18.22 0.31
N GLU A 222 -15.27 -19.34 -0.37
CA GLU A 222 -16.09 -20.46 0.12
C GLU A 222 -15.57 -21.01 1.44
N GLU A 223 -14.25 -21.09 1.61
CA GLU A 223 -13.62 -21.59 2.83
C GLU A 223 -13.68 -20.59 4.01
N ASN A 224 -13.49 -19.29 3.74
CA ASN A 224 -13.23 -18.31 4.79
C ASN A 224 -14.42 -17.38 5.11
N TYR A 225 -15.42 -17.30 4.22
CA TYR A 225 -16.56 -16.39 4.37
C TYR A 225 -17.91 -17.10 4.18
N PRO A 226 -18.33 -17.95 5.14
CA PRO A 226 -19.57 -18.74 5.02
C PRO A 226 -20.85 -17.88 4.98
N GLN A 227 -20.79 -16.60 5.36
CA GLN A 227 -21.88 -15.65 5.25
C GLN A 227 -22.14 -15.18 3.80
N VAL A 228 -21.20 -15.36 2.88
CA VAL A 228 -21.38 -15.04 1.46
C VAL A 228 -22.29 -16.07 0.82
N LYS A 229 -23.46 -15.63 0.37
CA LYS A 229 -24.50 -16.49 -0.21
C LYS A 229 -24.27 -16.82 -1.69
N ASN A 230 -23.70 -15.83 -2.40
CA ASN A 230 -23.53 -15.93 -3.86
C ASN A 230 -22.10 -15.55 -4.26
N ILE A 231 -21.47 -16.38 -5.09
CA ILE A 231 -20.18 -16.08 -5.71
C ILE A 231 -20.33 -16.19 -7.22
N VAL A 232 -20.08 -15.10 -7.94
CA VAL A 232 -20.29 -15.01 -9.40
C VAL A 232 -18.93 -14.83 -10.09
N LEU A 233 -18.59 -15.75 -10.99
CA LEU A 233 -17.43 -15.62 -11.87
C LEU A 233 -17.84 -14.88 -13.14
N CYS A 234 -17.52 -13.58 -13.23
CA CYS A 234 -17.99 -12.68 -14.26
C CYS A 234 -17.27 -12.91 -15.60
N ARG A 235 -18.01 -12.88 -16.70
CA ARG A 235 -17.53 -13.03 -18.09
C ARG A 235 -16.86 -11.76 -18.58
N ASP A 236 -17.49 -10.62 -18.34
CA ASP A 236 -17.07 -9.31 -18.83
C ASP A 236 -17.14 -8.25 -17.71
N MET A 237 -16.74 -7.03 -18.03
CA MET A 237 -16.70 -5.93 -17.06
C MET A 237 -18.10 -5.40 -16.74
N GLU A 238 -19.01 -5.37 -17.70
CA GLU A 238 -20.39 -4.95 -17.46
C GLU A 238 -21.07 -5.81 -16.41
N GLU A 239 -20.98 -7.16 -16.56
CA GLU A 239 -21.51 -8.11 -15.58
C GLU A 239 -20.84 -7.94 -14.19
N ALA A 240 -19.56 -7.59 -14.16
CA ALA A 240 -18.82 -7.39 -12.92
C ALA A 240 -19.27 -6.11 -12.18
N LEU A 241 -19.42 -5.01 -12.91
CA LEU A 241 -19.69 -3.70 -12.31
C LEU A 241 -21.18 -3.46 -12.02
N LYS A 242 -22.06 -4.03 -12.86
CA LYS A 242 -23.50 -3.84 -12.71
C LYS A 242 -23.99 -4.29 -11.34
N ASP A 243 -24.80 -3.47 -10.69
CA ASP A 243 -25.41 -3.71 -9.37
C ASP A 243 -24.38 -3.89 -8.21
N ALA A 244 -23.09 -3.62 -8.42
CA ALA A 244 -22.09 -3.67 -7.37
C ALA A 244 -22.18 -2.43 -6.45
N ASP A 245 -22.12 -2.66 -5.13
CA ASP A 245 -22.04 -1.60 -4.12
C ASP A 245 -20.61 -1.13 -3.93
N ILE A 246 -19.69 -2.08 -3.84
CA ILE A 246 -18.26 -1.85 -3.67
C ILE A 246 -17.53 -2.60 -4.78
N ILE A 247 -16.63 -1.91 -5.46
CA ILE A 247 -15.77 -2.47 -6.50
C ILE A 247 -14.33 -2.20 -6.09
N THR A 248 -13.52 -3.25 -5.95
CA THR A 248 -12.08 -3.10 -5.74
C THR A 248 -11.31 -3.68 -6.92
N GLU A 249 -10.40 -2.86 -7.46
CA GLU A 249 -9.62 -3.18 -8.64
C GLU A 249 -8.13 -3.24 -8.29
N ALA A 250 -7.44 -4.32 -8.73
CA ALA A 250 -6.01 -4.56 -8.55
C ALA A 250 -5.45 -5.36 -9.74
N VAL A 251 -5.67 -4.87 -10.94
CA VAL A 251 -5.28 -5.57 -12.18
C VAL A 251 -3.82 -5.30 -12.50
N SER A 252 -3.09 -6.34 -12.82
CA SER A 252 -1.78 -6.23 -13.44
C SER A 252 -1.91 -6.45 -14.95
N CYS A 253 -2.03 -5.39 -15.73
CA CYS A 253 -2.06 -5.42 -17.20
C CYS A 253 -0.80 -4.80 -17.81
N LYS A 254 -0.65 -4.85 -19.12
CA LYS A 254 0.37 -4.10 -19.83
C LYS A 254 -0.10 -2.66 -19.99
N GLU A 255 0.86 -1.76 -20.18
CA GLU A 255 0.58 -0.37 -20.51
C GLU A 255 -0.38 -0.30 -21.72
N GLY A 256 -1.45 0.47 -21.59
CA GLY A 256 -2.50 0.61 -22.59
C GLY A 256 -3.53 -0.54 -22.67
N GLU A 257 -3.35 -1.64 -21.93
CA GLU A 257 -4.31 -2.76 -21.88
C GLU A 257 -5.15 -2.73 -20.59
N TRP A 258 -5.52 -1.53 -20.10
CA TRP A 258 -6.28 -1.38 -18.84
C TRP A 258 -7.76 -1.78 -19.00
N PRO A 259 -8.40 -2.22 -17.90
CA PRO A 259 -9.84 -2.56 -17.94
C PRO A 259 -10.68 -1.36 -18.35
N GLU A 260 -11.62 -1.56 -19.25
CA GLU A 260 -12.58 -0.54 -19.64
C GLU A 260 -13.72 -0.45 -18.62
N TYR A 261 -13.98 0.75 -18.08
CA TYR A 261 -15.12 1.05 -17.23
C TYR A 261 -16.02 2.08 -17.92
N LYS A 262 -17.33 1.88 -17.84
CA LYS A 262 -18.30 2.83 -18.35
C LYS A 262 -19.21 3.30 -17.21
N ARG A 263 -19.51 4.59 -17.21
CA ARG A 263 -20.37 5.21 -16.19
C ARG A 263 -21.71 4.51 -16.04
N GLU A 264 -22.33 4.13 -17.16
CA GLU A 264 -23.61 3.45 -17.20
C GLU A 264 -23.62 2.03 -16.61
N TRP A 265 -22.45 1.45 -16.37
CA TRP A 265 -22.31 0.17 -15.68
C TRP A 265 -22.28 0.30 -14.16
N LEU A 266 -22.09 1.52 -13.65
CA LEU A 266 -22.06 1.81 -12.22
C LEU A 266 -23.44 2.18 -11.73
N LYS A 267 -23.91 1.55 -10.68
CA LYS A 267 -25.17 1.94 -10.07
C LYS A 267 -25.01 3.21 -9.22
N PRO A 268 -26.09 3.99 -8.98
CA PRO A 268 -26.07 5.05 -7.98
C PRO A 268 -25.57 4.51 -6.63
N GLY A 269 -24.73 5.29 -5.96
CA GLY A 269 -24.14 4.94 -4.68
C GLY A 269 -22.93 3.99 -4.72
N ALA A 270 -22.46 3.58 -5.91
CA ALA A 270 -21.32 2.69 -6.03
C ALA A 270 -20.04 3.34 -5.50
N LEU A 271 -19.22 2.52 -4.80
CA LEU A 271 -17.86 2.86 -4.37
C LEU A 271 -16.88 2.09 -5.25
N VAL A 272 -16.07 2.80 -6.03
CA VAL A 272 -15.04 2.22 -6.91
C VAL A 272 -13.67 2.54 -6.34
N ILE A 273 -12.90 1.51 -6.01
CA ILE A 273 -11.58 1.61 -5.37
C ILE A 273 -10.55 1.02 -6.32
N SER A 274 -9.65 1.85 -6.83
CA SER A 274 -8.54 1.43 -7.69
C SER A 274 -7.23 1.43 -6.92
N THR A 275 -6.52 0.31 -6.98
CA THR A 275 -5.12 0.16 -6.52
C THR A 275 -4.19 -0.08 -7.73
N SER A 276 -4.65 0.23 -8.92
CA SER A 276 -3.88 0.34 -10.15
C SER A 276 -4.57 1.36 -11.07
N THR A 277 -5.11 0.96 -12.21
CA THR A 277 -5.83 1.88 -13.10
C THR A 277 -6.85 1.16 -13.97
N PHE A 278 -7.81 1.92 -14.48
CA PHE A 278 -8.77 1.49 -15.50
C PHE A 278 -9.07 2.65 -16.46
N ASN A 279 -9.50 2.33 -17.68
CA ASN A 279 -9.95 3.33 -18.64
C ASN A 279 -11.38 3.76 -18.32
N MET A 280 -11.59 5.05 -18.12
CA MET A 280 -12.89 5.69 -18.08
C MET A 280 -12.76 7.10 -18.67
N GLU A 281 -13.63 7.49 -19.60
CA GLU A 281 -13.55 8.82 -20.20
C GLU A 281 -13.54 9.92 -19.13
N HIS A 282 -12.58 10.84 -19.16
CA HIS A 282 -12.45 11.93 -18.19
C HIS A 282 -13.77 12.72 -18.01
N LYS A 283 -14.49 13.01 -19.11
CA LYS A 283 -15.79 13.68 -19.03
C LYS A 283 -16.84 12.92 -18.22
N SER A 284 -16.71 11.58 -18.10
CA SER A 284 -17.59 10.74 -17.31
C SER A 284 -17.23 10.69 -15.83
N ILE A 285 -16.05 11.24 -15.48
CA ILE A 285 -15.49 11.28 -14.12
C ILE A 285 -15.66 12.66 -13.47
N VAL A 286 -15.76 13.73 -14.27
CA VAL A 286 -15.71 15.14 -13.81
C VAL A 286 -16.64 15.41 -12.62
N ASP A 287 -17.89 14.95 -12.69
CA ASP A 287 -18.92 15.18 -11.66
C ASP A 287 -18.95 14.10 -10.55
N LEU A 288 -18.12 13.07 -10.63
CA LEU A 288 -18.02 12.07 -9.58
C LEU A 288 -17.17 12.58 -8.41
N LYS A 289 -17.49 12.15 -7.19
CA LYS A 289 -16.61 12.39 -6.05
C LYS A 289 -15.31 11.59 -6.21
N LYS A 290 -14.18 12.25 -5.96
CA LYS A 290 -12.85 11.65 -6.06
C LYS A 290 -12.17 11.70 -4.71
N VAL A 291 -11.68 10.55 -4.24
CA VAL A 291 -10.92 10.43 -3.00
C VAL A 291 -9.57 9.83 -3.31
N ILE A 292 -8.51 10.39 -2.74
CA ILE A 292 -7.13 9.97 -2.97
C ILE A 292 -6.39 9.79 -1.63
N ASP A 293 -5.31 9.06 -1.65
CA ASP A 293 -4.42 8.90 -0.50
C ASP A 293 -3.52 10.13 -0.31
N ASN A 294 -2.76 10.58 -1.32
CA ASN A 294 -1.91 11.76 -1.21
C ASN A 294 -1.77 12.49 -2.55
N TYR A 295 -2.12 13.77 -2.60
CA TYR A 295 -2.03 14.58 -3.82
C TYR A 295 -0.58 14.82 -4.27
N GLY A 296 0.33 15.15 -3.34
CA GLY A 296 1.72 15.46 -3.65
C GLY A 296 2.46 14.28 -4.31
N MET A 297 2.15 13.06 -3.88
CA MET A 297 2.71 11.86 -4.52
C MET A 297 2.29 11.74 -5.99
N TYR A 298 1.03 11.97 -6.32
CA TYR A 298 0.55 11.92 -7.71
C TYR A 298 1.06 13.10 -8.54
N GLU A 299 1.26 14.26 -7.93
CA GLU A 299 1.89 15.41 -8.56
C GLU A 299 3.34 15.09 -8.96
N ASN A 300 4.10 14.42 -8.09
CA ASN A 300 5.44 13.90 -8.42
C ASN A 300 5.41 12.92 -9.60
N TYR A 301 4.44 12.01 -9.65
CA TYR A 301 4.29 11.09 -10.79
C TYR A 301 4.02 11.84 -12.09
N ALA A 302 3.10 12.79 -12.07
CA ALA A 302 2.76 13.59 -13.25
C ALA A 302 3.95 14.42 -13.77
N GLU A 303 4.82 14.89 -12.87
CA GLU A 303 6.07 15.58 -13.24
C GLU A 303 7.09 14.61 -13.87
N GLU A 304 7.22 13.39 -13.35
CA GLU A 304 8.16 12.38 -13.84
C GLU A 304 7.71 11.79 -15.19
N ASP A 305 6.44 11.42 -15.32
CA ASP A 305 5.90 10.72 -16.49
C ASP A 305 5.60 11.66 -17.64
N ASN A 306 5.17 12.89 -17.37
CA ASN A 306 4.88 13.95 -18.34
C ASN A 306 4.09 13.43 -19.56
N VAL A 307 2.95 12.80 -19.28
CA VAL A 307 2.13 12.11 -20.29
C VAL A 307 1.50 13.10 -21.27
N GLY A 308 1.59 12.79 -22.56
CA GLY A 308 1.10 13.63 -23.67
C GLY A 308 -0.39 13.43 -24.00
N TYR A 309 -0.76 13.85 -25.21
CA TYR A 309 -2.13 13.80 -25.73
C TYR A 309 -2.21 12.86 -26.94
N ASP A 310 -3.39 12.30 -27.18
CA ASP A 310 -3.71 11.55 -28.40
C ASP A 310 -3.92 12.50 -29.61
N ALA A 311 -4.25 11.94 -30.78
CA ALA A 311 -4.48 12.70 -32.01
C ALA A 311 -5.75 13.57 -31.95
N GLU A 312 -6.69 13.21 -31.10
CA GLU A 312 -7.96 13.88 -30.86
C GLU A 312 -7.85 14.98 -29.77
N GLY A 313 -6.67 15.11 -29.13
CA GLY A 313 -6.39 16.11 -28.11
C GLY A 313 -6.83 15.72 -26.70
N ASN A 314 -7.16 14.45 -26.45
CA ASN A 314 -7.41 13.95 -25.10
C ASN A 314 -6.07 13.54 -24.47
N ARG A 315 -5.89 13.83 -23.17
CA ARG A 315 -4.69 13.36 -22.47
C ARG A 315 -4.71 11.82 -22.38
N LEU A 316 -3.55 11.23 -22.62
CA LEU A 316 -3.38 9.77 -22.49
C LEU A 316 -3.54 9.37 -21.01
N HIS A 317 -4.13 8.20 -20.77
CA HIS A 317 -4.21 7.64 -19.43
C HIS A 317 -2.85 7.15 -18.95
N THR A 318 -2.63 7.28 -17.65
CA THR A 318 -1.45 6.78 -16.95
C THR A 318 -1.68 5.38 -16.38
N GLY A 319 -0.65 4.81 -15.76
CA GLY A 319 -0.77 3.57 -14.99
C GLY A 319 -1.40 3.75 -13.60
N CYS A 320 -1.87 4.97 -13.26
CA CYS A 320 -2.32 5.36 -11.94
C CYS A 320 -3.51 6.33 -12.03
N MET A 321 -4.63 5.98 -11.45
CA MET A 321 -5.85 6.81 -11.51
C MET A 321 -5.68 8.16 -10.81
N GLY A 322 -4.93 8.23 -9.72
CA GLY A 322 -4.70 9.49 -9.00
C GLY A 322 -3.87 10.48 -9.79
N GLU A 323 -2.95 9.98 -10.61
CA GLU A 323 -2.18 10.80 -11.55
C GLU A 323 -3.08 11.35 -12.67
N ASP A 324 -4.02 10.57 -13.19
CA ASP A 324 -5.03 11.05 -14.13
C ASP A 324 -5.86 12.20 -13.51
N PHE A 325 -6.18 12.13 -12.21
CA PHE A 325 -6.87 13.24 -11.53
C PHE A 325 -6.00 14.51 -11.44
N VAL A 326 -4.69 14.38 -11.24
CA VAL A 326 -3.76 15.53 -11.28
C VAL A 326 -3.75 16.16 -12.66
N TYR A 327 -3.70 15.36 -13.71
CA TYR A 327 -3.79 15.87 -15.09
C TYR A 327 -5.14 16.54 -15.39
N MET A 328 -6.24 16.02 -14.85
CA MET A 328 -7.55 16.69 -14.97
C MET A 328 -7.55 18.07 -14.32
N VAL A 329 -6.83 18.24 -13.19
CA VAL A 329 -6.63 19.58 -12.57
C VAL A 329 -5.77 20.47 -13.46
N GLN A 330 -4.65 19.98 -13.98
CA GLN A 330 -3.75 20.74 -14.86
C GLN A 330 -4.44 21.18 -16.16
N ASP A 331 -5.31 20.34 -16.70
CA ASP A 331 -6.10 20.63 -17.92
C ASP A 331 -7.34 21.49 -17.65
N GLY A 332 -7.60 21.86 -16.38
CA GLY A 332 -8.74 22.69 -15.99
C GLY A 332 -10.10 22.01 -16.09
N LEU A 333 -10.13 20.68 -16.11
CA LEU A 333 -11.38 19.90 -16.15
C LEU A 333 -12.05 19.82 -14.77
N ILE A 334 -11.25 19.84 -13.71
CA ILE A 334 -11.70 19.86 -12.32
C ILE A 334 -10.84 20.83 -11.50
N GLU A 335 -11.38 21.33 -10.39
CA GLU A 335 -10.63 22.11 -9.41
C GLU A 335 -9.88 21.17 -8.46
N ARG A 336 -8.68 21.57 -8.01
CA ARG A 336 -7.90 20.80 -7.01
C ARG A 336 -8.72 20.50 -5.74
N ASP A 337 -9.47 21.49 -5.26
CA ASP A 337 -10.30 21.38 -4.06
C ASP A 337 -11.47 20.38 -4.20
N SER A 338 -11.77 19.94 -5.42
CA SER A 338 -12.75 18.86 -5.67
C SER A 338 -12.19 17.48 -5.34
N LEU A 339 -10.88 17.34 -5.24
CA LEU A 339 -10.22 16.13 -4.74
C LEU A 339 -10.24 16.13 -3.21
N THR A 340 -10.62 15.01 -2.63
CA THR A 340 -10.67 14.81 -1.18
C THR A 340 -9.63 13.78 -0.77
N THR A 341 -8.91 14.00 0.33
CA THR A 341 -8.00 12.98 0.87
C THR A 341 -8.67 12.18 1.99
N PHE A 342 -8.17 10.97 2.24
CA PHE A 342 -8.59 10.19 3.41
C PHE A 342 -8.38 10.97 4.71
N GLY A 343 -7.25 11.66 4.82
CA GLY A 343 -6.92 12.45 5.99
C GLY A 343 -7.93 13.59 6.25
N GLU A 344 -8.35 14.31 5.21
CA GLU A 344 -9.39 15.35 5.34
C GLU A 344 -10.71 14.78 5.88
N ILE A 345 -11.10 13.58 5.42
CA ILE A 345 -12.32 12.89 5.90
C ILE A 345 -12.15 12.49 7.37
N ILE A 346 -11.04 11.86 7.73
CA ILE A 346 -10.75 11.39 9.09
C ILE A 346 -10.69 12.56 10.09
N ARG A 347 -10.17 13.70 9.67
CA ARG A 347 -10.11 14.93 10.49
C ARG A 347 -11.39 15.77 10.43
N GLY A 348 -12.39 15.33 9.68
CA GLY A 348 -13.67 16.06 9.54
C GLY A 348 -13.56 17.38 8.79
N LYS A 349 -12.52 17.59 8.00
CA LYS A 349 -12.31 18.78 7.17
C LYS A 349 -13.21 18.77 5.92
N LYS A 350 -13.39 17.58 5.34
CA LYS A 350 -14.33 17.34 4.23
C LYS A 350 -15.22 16.14 4.55
N PRO A 351 -16.46 16.11 4.06
CA PRO A 351 -17.33 14.96 4.25
C PRO A 351 -16.82 13.74 3.43
N GLY A 352 -17.07 12.54 3.95
CA GLY A 352 -16.93 11.31 3.18
C GLY A 352 -18.03 11.20 2.12
N ARG A 353 -18.95 10.24 2.28
CA ARG A 353 -20.17 10.14 1.46
C ARG A 353 -21.20 11.20 1.88
N GLU A 354 -21.79 11.91 0.91
CA GLU A 354 -22.77 12.96 1.18
C GLU A 354 -24.20 12.53 0.81
N SER A 355 -24.36 11.54 -0.07
CA SER A 355 -25.67 10.97 -0.41
C SER A 355 -25.57 9.49 -0.79
N ASP A 356 -26.72 8.81 -0.70
CA ASP A 356 -26.81 7.38 -1.06
C ASP A 356 -26.63 7.13 -2.55
N ASP A 357 -26.87 8.12 -3.41
CA ASP A 357 -26.74 8.01 -4.86
C ASP A 357 -25.35 8.44 -5.36
N GLU A 358 -24.50 9.00 -4.49
CA GLU A 358 -23.18 9.49 -4.87
C GLU A 358 -22.26 8.36 -5.28
N ILE A 359 -21.74 8.40 -6.52
CA ILE A 359 -20.69 7.49 -6.98
C ILE A 359 -19.34 8.07 -6.57
N ILE A 360 -18.54 7.28 -5.89
CA ILE A 360 -17.24 7.70 -5.37
C ILE A 360 -16.14 6.88 -6.07
N LEU A 361 -15.16 7.57 -6.65
CA LEU A 361 -13.93 6.99 -7.18
C LEU A 361 -12.80 7.21 -6.17
N VAL A 362 -12.11 6.14 -5.82
CA VAL A 362 -10.97 6.17 -4.90
C VAL A 362 -9.73 5.70 -5.63
N SER A 363 -8.65 6.48 -5.58
CA SER A 363 -7.33 6.06 -6.05
C SER A 363 -6.39 5.85 -4.87
N ILE A 364 -5.71 4.71 -4.88
CA ILE A 364 -4.75 4.27 -3.86
C ILE A 364 -3.55 3.68 -4.57
N GLU A 365 -2.38 4.30 -4.42
CA GLU A 365 -1.14 3.77 -4.99
C GLU A 365 -0.26 3.12 -3.91
N GLY A 366 -0.43 3.55 -2.68
CA GLY A 366 0.31 3.09 -1.52
C GLY A 366 1.59 3.89 -1.28
N MET A 367 1.94 4.05 -0.01
CA MET A 367 2.99 4.97 0.41
C MET A 367 3.97 4.29 1.38
N PRO A 368 5.23 4.76 1.45
CA PRO A 368 6.19 4.25 2.42
C PRO A 368 5.78 4.51 3.88
N THR A 369 5.00 5.55 4.17
CA THR A 369 4.41 5.81 5.49
C THR A 369 3.54 4.67 5.98
N GLU A 370 2.73 4.07 5.09
CA GLU A 370 1.90 2.90 5.38
C GLU A 370 2.74 1.67 5.70
N ASP A 371 3.84 1.46 4.95
CA ASP A 371 4.78 0.37 5.19
C ASP A 371 5.46 0.54 6.55
N VAL A 372 5.91 1.75 6.89
CA VAL A 372 6.53 2.08 8.18
C VAL A 372 5.56 1.86 9.35
N ALA A 373 4.32 2.34 9.22
CA ALA A 373 3.29 2.19 10.24
C ALA A 373 2.98 0.72 10.55
N TRP A 374 2.72 -0.08 9.52
CA TRP A 374 2.42 -1.49 9.71
C TRP A 374 3.62 -2.31 10.18
N ALA A 375 4.83 -1.96 9.71
CA ALA A 375 6.08 -2.54 10.21
C ALA A 375 6.28 -2.27 11.71
N TYR A 376 6.02 -1.04 12.15
CA TYR A 376 6.14 -0.65 13.56
C TYR A 376 5.17 -1.43 14.45
N GLU A 377 3.93 -1.65 14.00
CA GLU A 377 2.97 -2.48 14.71
C GLU A 377 3.44 -3.93 14.88
N CYS A 378 3.93 -4.55 13.81
CA CYS A 378 4.48 -5.90 13.86
C CYS A 378 5.73 -5.96 14.75
N TYR A 379 6.63 -4.99 14.64
CA TYR A 379 7.83 -4.88 15.46
C TYR A 379 7.52 -4.76 16.96
N THR A 380 6.61 -3.86 17.32
CA THR A 380 6.24 -3.66 18.73
C THR A 380 5.55 -4.88 19.31
N TYR A 381 4.70 -5.54 18.53
CA TYR A 381 4.09 -6.80 18.95
C TYR A 381 5.15 -7.89 19.15
N ALA A 382 6.09 -8.02 18.20
CA ALA A 382 7.17 -9.00 18.27
C ALA A 382 8.06 -8.80 19.51
N LEU A 383 8.39 -7.54 19.86
CA LEU A 383 9.16 -7.22 21.07
C LEU A 383 8.45 -7.68 22.36
N VAL A 384 7.13 -7.46 22.46
CA VAL A 384 6.36 -7.82 23.66
C VAL A 384 6.23 -9.32 23.81
N HIS A 385 6.24 -10.08 22.69
CA HIS A 385 6.00 -11.52 22.69
C HIS A 385 7.27 -12.34 22.45
N ASP A 386 8.46 -11.70 22.47
CA ASP A 386 9.77 -12.35 22.27
C ASP A 386 9.85 -13.14 20.95
N ILE A 387 9.29 -12.55 19.86
CA ILE A 387 9.28 -13.12 18.51
C ILE A 387 10.49 -12.57 17.73
N GLY A 388 11.13 -13.41 16.90
CA GLY A 388 12.23 -13.03 16.02
C GLY A 388 13.60 -13.31 16.61
N THR A 389 14.63 -12.87 15.88
CA THR A 389 16.02 -13.12 16.22
C THR A 389 16.77 -11.81 16.43
N LYS A 390 17.34 -11.59 17.62
CA LYS A 390 18.18 -10.43 17.88
C LYS A 390 19.56 -10.61 17.22
N LEU A 391 19.89 -9.73 16.29
CA LEU A 391 21.16 -9.72 15.58
C LEU A 391 22.00 -8.54 16.03
N LYS A 392 23.29 -8.78 16.22
CA LYS A 392 24.26 -7.79 16.65
C LYS A 392 24.89 -7.11 15.44
N VAL A 393 24.95 -5.77 15.46
CA VAL A 393 25.75 -4.99 14.52
C VAL A 393 27.19 -4.91 15.03
N TRP A 394 27.39 -4.45 16.30
CA TRP A 394 28.68 -4.44 17.00
C TRP A 394 28.50 -4.31 18.51
N ASP A 395 29.49 -4.68 19.26
CA ASP A 395 29.63 -4.39 20.71
C ASP A 395 30.19 -2.96 20.90
N ARG A 396 31.18 -2.62 20.06
CA ARG A 396 31.79 -1.28 19.98
C ARG A 396 32.12 -0.98 18.52
N PRO A 397 31.90 0.24 18.04
CA PRO A 397 32.30 0.62 16.68
C PRO A 397 33.83 0.53 16.54
N TYR A 398 34.31 -0.04 15.43
CA TYR A 398 35.76 -0.26 15.21
C TYR A 398 36.53 1.06 15.05
N ALA A 399 35.93 2.07 14.47
CA ALA A 399 36.57 3.32 14.08
C ALA A 399 36.48 4.45 15.11
N PHE A 400 35.84 4.26 16.27
CA PHE A 400 35.61 5.28 17.30
C PHE A 400 35.96 4.80 18.72
#